data_d8098cffea58b115dcd6b47831a03aed
#
_entry.id   d8098cffea58b115dcd6b47831a03aed
#
_cell.length_a   1.000
_cell.length_b   1.000
_cell.length_c   1.000
_cell.angle_alpha   90.00
_cell.angle_beta   90.00
_cell.angle_gamma   90.00
#
_symmetry.space_group_name_H-M   'P 1'
#
loop_
_entity.id
_entity.type
_entity.pdbx_description
1 polymer ?
#
loop_
_entity_poly.entity_id
_entity_poly.type
_entity_poly.pdbx_seq_one_letter_code
_entity_poly.pdbx_strand_id
1 'polypeptide(L)'
;MQNPVASLLFILAMLTGPCPAADYLERTERTQSAGNHVWHIDPDKGNDGNPGTAPSTAWKSMAPANRLIMARGDTLVIHPGEHAVSLALMGEGSKQAPVTIRFMPGRHIFKHGALMTGKPQISNTNDAPNEPKAMAIRLMEAKNIRLEGKPGATDILLEGKAIFVCMEHAENVSLNGLGFDYLHPTMGEFLVTEVEGDTMKATIPDGILSVSYT
;
A
#
# COMPACT_ATOMS: atom_id res chain seq x y z
N MET A 1 -9.68 -20.57 -62.66
CA MET A 1 -10.32 -19.77 -61.59
C MET A 1 -9.50 -19.99 -60.32
N GLN A 2 -8.62 -19.04 -59.99
CA GLN A 2 -7.75 -19.11 -58.81
C GLN A 2 -8.31 -18.14 -57.77
N ASN A 3 -8.61 -18.66 -56.57
CA ASN A 3 -8.99 -17.83 -55.41
C ASN A 3 -7.71 -17.26 -54.77
N PRO A 4 -7.65 -15.97 -54.49
CA PRO A 4 -6.57 -15.42 -53.67
C PRO A 4 -6.86 -15.64 -52.18
N VAL A 5 -5.96 -16.33 -51.51
CA VAL A 5 -5.90 -16.45 -50.04
C VAL A 5 -5.40 -15.10 -49.50
N ALA A 6 -6.25 -14.39 -48.78
CA ALA A 6 -5.88 -13.20 -48.07
C ALA A 6 -5.12 -13.58 -46.79
N SER A 7 -3.81 -13.34 -46.79
CA SER A 7 -2.97 -13.44 -45.57
C SER A 7 -3.28 -12.26 -44.66
N LEU A 8 -3.91 -12.53 -43.52
CA LEU A 8 -4.11 -11.56 -42.45
C LEU A 8 -2.84 -11.48 -41.60
N LEU A 9 -2.07 -10.43 -41.79
CA LEU A 9 -0.85 -10.15 -41.02
C LEU A 9 -1.26 -9.51 -39.68
N PHE A 10 -1.24 -10.28 -38.59
CA PHE A 10 -1.37 -9.74 -37.25
C PHE A 10 -0.06 -9.04 -36.87
N ILE A 11 -0.04 -7.72 -36.87
CA ILE A 11 1.04 -6.94 -36.27
C ILE A 11 0.77 -6.89 -34.76
N LEU A 12 1.46 -7.74 -34.02
CA LEU A 12 1.54 -7.67 -32.56
C LEU A 12 2.48 -6.50 -32.21
N ALA A 13 1.90 -5.31 -32.01
CA ALA A 13 2.64 -4.17 -31.48
C ALA A 13 2.95 -4.45 -29.99
N MET A 14 4.18 -4.88 -29.71
CA MET A 14 4.70 -4.89 -28.34
C MET A 14 4.88 -3.45 -27.88
N LEU A 15 3.92 -2.93 -27.11
CA LEU A 15 4.04 -1.70 -26.36
C LEU A 15 4.95 -1.98 -25.15
N THR A 16 6.28 -1.83 -25.34
CA THR A 16 7.26 -1.83 -24.26
C THR A 16 7.37 -0.45 -23.64
N GLY A 17 6.29 0.07 -23.06
CA GLY A 17 6.34 1.22 -22.18
C GLY A 17 6.17 0.76 -20.73
N PRO A 18 6.83 1.39 -19.73
CA PRO A 18 6.51 1.10 -18.34
C PRO A 18 5.04 1.42 -18.11
N CYS A 19 4.26 0.39 -17.77
CA CYS A 19 2.85 0.55 -17.40
C CYS A 19 2.82 1.39 -16.11
N PRO A 20 2.23 2.59 -16.08
CA PRO A 20 2.10 3.34 -14.84
C PRO A 20 1.26 2.53 -13.87
N ALA A 21 1.76 2.33 -12.66
CA ALA A 21 1.14 1.47 -11.64
C ALA A 21 -0.30 1.89 -11.28
N ALA A 22 -0.67 3.15 -11.48
CA ALA A 22 -2.03 3.66 -11.31
C ALA A 22 -3.03 2.94 -12.22
N ASP A 23 -2.63 2.64 -13.46
CA ASP A 23 -3.46 2.00 -14.47
C ASP A 23 -3.71 0.51 -14.15
N TYR A 24 -2.84 -0.11 -13.36
CA TYR A 24 -2.96 -1.52 -12.97
C TYR A 24 -4.16 -1.79 -12.06
N LEU A 25 -4.44 -0.89 -11.12
CA LEU A 25 -5.54 -1.09 -10.15
C LEU A 25 -6.92 -0.81 -10.75
N GLU A 26 -7.02 0.13 -11.68
CA GLU A 26 -8.28 0.44 -12.39
C GLU A 26 -8.66 -0.69 -13.36
N ARG A 27 -7.67 -1.44 -13.86
CA ARG A 27 -7.87 -2.57 -14.79
C ARG A 27 -7.96 -3.93 -14.10
N THR A 28 -7.74 -4.00 -12.79
CA THR A 28 -7.84 -5.27 -12.07
C THR A 28 -9.30 -5.67 -11.95
N GLU A 29 -9.68 -6.79 -12.55
CA GLU A 29 -10.98 -7.40 -12.32
C GLU A 29 -11.12 -7.73 -10.84
N ARG A 30 -12.21 -7.26 -10.25
CA ARG A 30 -12.51 -7.47 -8.84
C ARG A 30 -13.78 -8.29 -8.69
N THR A 31 -13.77 -9.15 -7.69
CA THR A 31 -14.92 -9.99 -7.33
C THR A 31 -15.62 -9.37 -6.12
N GLN A 32 -16.94 -9.22 -6.22
CA GLN A 32 -17.78 -8.76 -5.11
C GLN A 32 -17.84 -9.82 -4.02
N SER A 33 -17.51 -9.45 -2.79
CA SER A 33 -17.74 -10.30 -1.62
C SER A 33 -19.23 -10.37 -1.28
N ALA A 34 -19.66 -11.54 -0.77
CA ALA A 34 -21.01 -11.67 -0.22
C ALA A 34 -21.19 -11.06 1.17
N GLY A 35 -20.10 -10.67 1.83
CA GLY A 35 -20.08 -10.13 3.18
C GLY A 35 -19.93 -11.17 4.29
N ASN A 36 -19.53 -10.66 5.47
CA ASN A 36 -19.27 -11.48 6.69
C ASN A 36 -18.18 -12.56 6.51
N HIS A 37 -17.23 -12.33 5.61
CA HIS A 37 -16.05 -13.18 5.46
C HIS A 37 -14.89 -12.67 6.30
N VAL A 38 -14.01 -13.60 6.66
CA VAL A 38 -12.73 -13.29 7.31
C VAL A 38 -11.62 -13.86 6.45
N TRP A 39 -10.71 -12.99 6.00
CA TRP A 39 -9.50 -13.39 5.30
C TRP A 39 -8.25 -13.06 6.12
N HIS A 40 -7.20 -13.81 5.86
CA HIS A 40 -5.93 -13.69 6.56
C HIS A 40 -4.79 -13.46 5.57
N ILE A 41 -3.90 -12.54 5.91
CA ILE A 41 -2.63 -12.31 5.23
C ILE A 41 -1.51 -12.55 6.23
N ASP A 42 -0.57 -13.39 5.88
CA ASP A 42 0.64 -13.67 6.67
C ASP A 42 1.85 -13.65 5.71
N PRO A 43 2.66 -12.58 5.75
CA PRO A 43 3.77 -12.42 4.80
C PRO A 43 4.86 -13.47 4.97
N ASP A 44 4.97 -14.09 6.16
CA ASP A 44 6.00 -15.08 6.45
C ASP A 44 5.56 -16.50 6.08
N LYS A 45 4.31 -16.86 6.37
CA LYS A 45 3.81 -18.25 6.26
C LYS A 45 2.74 -18.44 5.19
N GLY A 46 2.20 -17.36 4.65
CA GLY A 46 1.12 -17.40 3.68
C GLY A 46 1.55 -17.85 2.29
N ASN A 47 0.54 -18.13 1.46
CA ASN A 47 0.68 -18.43 0.04
C ASN A 47 -0.51 -17.83 -0.71
N ASP A 48 -0.28 -17.03 -1.75
CA ASP A 48 -1.35 -16.34 -2.50
C ASP A 48 -2.25 -17.30 -3.32
N GLY A 49 -1.85 -18.56 -3.47
CA GLY A 49 -2.69 -19.63 -4.01
C GLY A 49 -3.69 -20.23 -3.01
N ASN A 50 -3.58 -19.87 -1.74
CA ASN A 50 -4.52 -20.34 -0.70
C ASN A 50 -5.87 -19.61 -0.79
N PRO A 51 -6.94 -20.15 -0.17
CA PRO A 51 -8.23 -19.47 -0.09
C PRO A 51 -8.24 -18.23 0.84
N GLY A 52 -7.29 -18.08 1.73
CA GLY A 52 -7.18 -16.97 2.67
C GLY A 52 -8.15 -17.02 3.86
N THR A 53 -9.00 -18.02 3.96
CA THR A 53 -10.15 -18.06 4.89
C THR A 53 -9.85 -18.52 6.31
N ALA A 54 -8.59 -18.87 6.60
CA ALA A 54 -8.12 -19.24 7.93
C ALA A 54 -6.64 -18.86 8.11
N PRO A 55 -6.13 -18.72 9.34
CA PRO A 55 -4.70 -18.44 9.58
C PRO A 55 -3.75 -19.46 8.94
N SER A 56 -4.15 -20.75 8.92
CA SER A 56 -3.35 -21.82 8.31
C SER A 56 -3.37 -21.81 6.76
N THR A 57 -4.32 -21.12 6.17
CA THR A 57 -4.48 -20.95 4.72
C THR A 57 -4.39 -19.48 4.31
N ALA A 58 -3.64 -18.67 5.08
CA ALA A 58 -3.46 -17.25 4.82
C ALA A 58 -2.82 -16.99 3.44
N TRP A 59 -3.14 -15.86 2.87
CA TRP A 59 -2.43 -15.30 1.72
C TRP A 59 -1.06 -14.78 2.16
N LYS A 60 -0.11 -14.75 1.25
CA LYS A 60 1.23 -14.21 1.51
C LYS A 60 1.26 -12.69 1.36
N SER A 61 0.51 -12.16 0.43
CA SER A 61 0.54 -10.73 0.09
C SER A 61 -0.85 -10.11 0.06
N MET A 62 -0.91 -8.78 -0.14
CA MET A 62 -2.15 -8.05 -0.35
C MET A 62 -2.80 -8.32 -1.73
N ALA A 63 -2.09 -8.97 -2.67
CA ALA A 63 -2.54 -9.11 -4.04
C ALA A 63 -3.89 -9.84 -4.19
N PRO A 64 -4.20 -10.94 -3.48
CA PRO A 64 -5.52 -11.54 -3.55
C PRO A 64 -6.61 -10.64 -2.95
N ALA A 65 -6.34 -9.94 -1.83
CA ALA A 65 -7.29 -9.02 -1.23
C ALA A 65 -7.60 -7.83 -2.15
N ASN A 66 -6.62 -7.36 -2.92
CA ASN A 66 -6.79 -6.30 -3.92
C ASN A 66 -7.73 -6.68 -5.08
N ARG A 67 -8.07 -7.96 -5.23
CA ARG A 67 -9.05 -8.45 -6.22
C ARG A 67 -10.47 -8.54 -5.67
N LEU A 68 -10.68 -8.12 -4.44
CA LEU A 68 -12.01 -8.11 -3.82
C LEU A 68 -12.60 -6.70 -3.83
N ILE A 69 -13.92 -6.64 -3.95
CA ILE A 69 -14.74 -5.54 -3.49
C ILE A 69 -15.35 -6.02 -2.17
N MET A 70 -14.85 -5.49 -1.06
CA MET A 70 -15.28 -5.95 0.26
C MET A 70 -16.69 -5.45 0.59
N ALA A 71 -17.44 -6.24 1.31
CA ALA A 71 -18.81 -5.97 1.67
C ALA A 71 -18.98 -5.88 3.21
N ARG A 72 -20.18 -5.53 3.63
CA ARG A 72 -20.50 -5.36 5.05
C ARG A 72 -20.11 -6.60 5.88
N GLY A 73 -19.45 -6.33 7.02
CA GLY A 73 -19.04 -7.37 7.97
C GLY A 73 -17.80 -8.15 7.55
N ASP A 74 -17.24 -7.86 6.38
CA ASP A 74 -15.97 -8.46 5.97
C ASP A 74 -14.83 -7.99 6.86
N THR A 75 -13.91 -8.90 7.14
CA THR A 75 -12.70 -8.60 7.91
C THR A 75 -11.47 -9.14 7.18
N LEU A 76 -10.47 -8.29 7.03
CA LEU A 76 -9.13 -8.67 6.57
C LEU A 76 -8.17 -8.60 7.75
N VAL A 77 -7.64 -9.73 8.17
CA VAL A 77 -6.66 -9.85 9.26
C VAL A 77 -5.27 -9.91 8.65
N ILE A 78 -4.43 -8.95 9.02
CA ILE A 78 -3.08 -8.80 8.49
C ILE A 78 -2.08 -9.08 9.60
N HIS A 79 -1.25 -10.10 9.43
CA HIS A 79 -0.17 -10.42 10.35
C HIS A 79 1.04 -9.51 10.12
N PRO A 80 1.84 -9.24 11.19
CA PRO A 80 3.04 -8.41 11.07
C PRO A 80 4.07 -9.06 10.16
N GLY A 81 4.97 -8.25 9.64
CA GLY A 81 6.05 -8.67 8.75
C GLY A 81 6.30 -7.68 7.60
N GLU A 82 7.02 -8.12 6.59
CA GLU A 82 7.37 -7.30 5.43
C GLU A 82 6.33 -7.47 4.31
N HIS A 83 5.69 -6.36 3.94
CA HIS A 83 4.68 -6.34 2.89
C HIS A 83 5.25 -5.79 1.59
N ALA A 84 5.40 -6.65 0.60
CA ALA A 84 5.92 -6.31 -0.73
C ALA A 84 4.83 -5.82 -1.70
N VAL A 85 3.57 -5.73 -1.27
CA VAL A 85 2.45 -5.29 -2.11
C VAL A 85 1.59 -4.32 -1.29
N SER A 86 1.23 -3.21 -1.87
CA SER A 86 0.29 -2.25 -1.26
C SER A 86 -1.10 -2.85 -1.09
N LEU A 87 -1.82 -2.42 -0.06
CA LEU A 87 -3.25 -2.69 0.05
C LEU A 87 -4.03 -1.67 -0.77
N ALA A 88 -4.75 -2.12 -1.78
CA ALA A 88 -5.66 -1.32 -2.59
C ALA A 88 -7.09 -1.81 -2.39
N LEU A 89 -7.78 -1.26 -1.42
CA LEU A 89 -9.09 -1.71 -1.00
C LEU A 89 -10.20 -0.92 -1.67
N MET A 90 -11.20 -1.64 -2.15
CA MET A 90 -12.53 -1.13 -2.51
C MET A 90 -13.58 -1.83 -1.67
N GLY A 91 -14.63 -1.14 -1.27
CA GLY A 91 -15.73 -1.81 -0.58
C GLY A 91 -16.65 -0.89 0.21
N GLU A 92 -17.80 -1.45 0.54
CA GLU A 92 -18.81 -0.77 1.31
C GLU A 92 -19.31 -1.63 2.47
N GLY A 93 -19.05 -1.15 3.69
CA GLY A 93 -19.66 -1.67 4.90
C GLY A 93 -20.95 -0.93 5.26
N SER A 94 -21.47 -1.21 6.43
CA SER A 94 -22.51 -0.40 7.05
C SER A 94 -22.04 0.11 8.42
N LYS A 95 -22.78 1.06 9.01
CA LYS A 95 -22.45 1.55 10.37
C LYS A 95 -22.46 0.44 11.41
N GLN A 96 -23.37 -0.53 11.28
CA GLN A 96 -23.52 -1.68 12.18
C GLN A 96 -22.58 -2.83 11.86
N ALA A 97 -22.17 -2.98 10.59
CA ALA A 97 -21.29 -4.01 10.10
C ALA A 97 -20.26 -3.42 9.13
N PRO A 98 -19.28 -2.64 9.62
CA PRO A 98 -18.25 -2.05 8.77
C PRO A 98 -17.39 -3.14 8.13
N VAL A 99 -16.70 -2.79 7.06
CA VAL A 99 -15.54 -3.56 6.61
C VAL A 99 -14.40 -3.26 7.57
N THR A 100 -13.74 -4.30 8.07
CA THR A 100 -12.67 -4.16 9.06
C THR A 100 -11.33 -4.64 8.48
N ILE A 101 -10.32 -3.79 8.52
CA ILE A 101 -8.93 -4.13 8.23
C ILE A 101 -8.20 -4.16 9.56
N ARG A 102 -7.90 -5.36 10.04
CA ARG A 102 -7.27 -5.56 11.35
C ARG A 102 -5.81 -5.91 11.18
N PHE A 103 -4.95 -5.01 11.62
CA PHE A 103 -3.53 -5.27 11.75
C PHE A 103 -3.25 -5.92 13.11
N MET A 104 -2.69 -7.12 13.09
CA MET A 104 -2.30 -7.81 14.32
C MET A 104 -1.13 -7.10 15.00
N PRO A 105 -0.97 -7.21 16.33
CA PRO A 105 0.15 -6.57 17.03
C PRO A 105 1.50 -6.95 16.43
N GLY A 106 2.37 -5.94 16.25
CA GLY A 106 3.70 -6.06 15.67
C GLY A 106 3.99 -4.99 14.63
N ARG A 107 5.11 -5.17 13.95
CA ARG A 107 5.60 -4.22 12.93
C ARG A 107 5.16 -4.68 11.55
N HIS A 108 4.50 -3.78 10.82
CA HIS A 108 4.06 -3.99 9.43
C HIS A 108 4.89 -3.09 8.52
N ILE A 109 5.91 -3.65 7.87
CA ILE A 109 6.88 -2.90 7.07
C ILE A 109 6.48 -2.93 5.61
N PHE A 110 6.14 -1.79 5.04
CA PHE A 110 5.84 -1.64 3.63
C PHE A 110 7.10 -1.26 2.84
N LYS A 111 7.52 -2.13 1.92
CA LYS A 111 8.76 -1.98 1.13
C LYS A 111 8.54 -1.01 -0.05
N HIS A 112 9.20 0.14 -0.03
CA HIS A 112 9.02 1.22 -1.01
C HIS A 112 9.09 0.77 -2.49
N GLY A 113 10.08 -0.02 -2.86
CA GLY A 113 10.29 -0.44 -4.26
C GLY A 113 9.20 -1.34 -4.84
N ALA A 114 8.28 -1.85 -4.01
CA ALA A 114 7.20 -2.74 -4.40
C ALA A 114 5.81 -2.12 -4.19
N LEU A 115 5.75 -0.86 -3.71
CA LEU A 115 4.49 -0.17 -3.50
C LEU A 115 3.88 0.32 -4.81
N MET A 116 2.55 0.31 -4.88
CA MET A 116 1.86 0.96 -5.98
C MET A 116 2.18 2.44 -6.01
N THR A 117 2.24 3.00 -7.20
CA THR A 117 2.41 4.43 -7.41
C THR A 117 1.19 5.02 -8.11
N GLY A 118 0.90 6.27 -7.84
CA GLY A 118 -0.20 7.00 -8.46
C GLY A 118 0.02 8.50 -8.33
N LYS A 119 -0.89 9.27 -8.91
CA LYS A 119 -0.88 10.74 -8.83
C LYS A 119 -2.11 11.23 -8.06
N PRO A 120 -2.21 10.92 -6.75
CA PRO A 120 -3.33 11.40 -5.96
C PRO A 120 -3.30 12.92 -5.89
N GLN A 121 -4.47 13.55 -5.85
CA GLN A 121 -4.55 14.97 -5.61
C GLN A 121 -4.23 15.24 -4.13
N ILE A 122 -3.15 15.99 -3.89
CA ILE A 122 -2.74 16.41 -2.55
C ILE A 122 -2.89 17.91 -2.47
N SER A 123 -3.56 18.38 -1.43
CA SER A 123 -3.83 19.82 -1.23
C SER A 123 -2.62 20.64 -0.77
N ASN A 124 -1.47 19.99 -0.54
CA ASN A 124 -0.25 20.65 -0.12
C ASN A 124 0.44 21.31 -1.33
N THR A 125 0.64 22.63 -1.27
CA THR A 125 1.28 23.43 -2.32
C THR A 125 2.76 23.14 -2.54
N ASN A 126 3.44 22.50 -1.58
CA ASN A 126 4.85 22.13 -1.67
C ASN A 126 5.06 20.74 -2.31
N ASP A 127 3.98 20.07 -2.69
CA ASP A 127 4.07 18.78 -3.34
C ASP A 127 4.24 18.92 -4.85
N ALA A 128 4.96 17.98 -5.46
CA ALA A 128 5.11 17.89 -6.92
C ALA A 128 3.90 17.11 -7.50
N PRO A 129 2.82 17.78 -7.97
CA PRO A 129 1.55 17.10 -8.29
C PRO A 129 1.65 16.18 -9.49
N ASN A 130 2.66 16.39 -10.34
CA ASN A 130 2.87 15.60 -11.56
C ASN A 130 3.74 14.36 -11.34
N GLU A 131 4.36 14.23 -10.16
CA GLU A 131 5.20 13.08 -9.84
C GLU A 131 4.38 11.95 -9.21
N PRO A 132 4.57 10.70 -9.64
CA PRO A 132 3.94 9.57 -9.00
C PRO A 132 4.38 9.44 -7.53
N LYS A 133 3.43 9.13 -6.64
CA LYS A 133 3.66 8.89 -5.22
C LYS A 133 3.47 7.41 -4.92
N ALA A 134 4.41 6.82 -4.19
CA ALA A 134 4.23 5.49 -3.62
C ALA A 134 3.20 5.53 -2.48
N MET A 135 2.35 4.51 -2.37
CA MET A 135 1.30 4.42 -1.37
C MET A 135 1.29 3.02 -0.73
N ALA A 136 1.28 2.94 0.59
CA ALA A 136 1.17 1.67 1.30
C ALA A 136 -0.26 1.14 1.32
N ILE A 137 -1.21 2.00 1.69
CA ILE A 137 -2.64 1.67 1.76
C ILE A 137 -3.40 2.69 0.91
N ARG A 138 -4.20 2.21 -0.03
CA ARG A 138 -5.10 3.02 -0.85
C ARG A 138 -6.54 2.55 -0.66
N LEU A 139 -7.41 3.43 -0.25
CA LEU A 139 -8.85 3.20 -0.12
C LEU A 139 -9.56 3.95 -1.24
N MET A 140 -10.26 3.22 -2.11
CA MET A 140 -10.97 3.76 -3.27
C MET A 140 -12.44 3.38 -3.19
N GLU A 141 -13.35 4.32 -3.46
CA GLU A 141 -14.79 4.03 -3.39
C GLU A 141 -15.14 3.31 -2.07
N ALA A 142 -14.55 3.77 -0.96
CA ALA A 142 -14.54 3.05 0.31
C ALA A 142 -15.52 3.69 1.30
N LYS A 143 -16.49 2.91 1.80
CA LYS A 143 -17.52 3.43 2.71
C LYS A 143 -17.69 2.56 3.95
N ASN A 144 -17.77 3.22 5.13
CA ASN A 144 -17.85 2.54 6.43
C ASN A 144 -16.73 1.51 6.61
N ILE A 145 -15.49 1.97 6.53
CA ILE A 145 -14.29 1.15 6.68
C ILE A 145 -13.62 1.45 8.01
N ARG A 146 -13.14 0.41 8.69
CA ARG A 146 -12.36 0.53 9.91
C ARG A 146 -11.00 -0.10 9.72
N LEU A 147 -9.93 0.70 9.90
CA LEU A 147 -8.57 0.20 10.05
C LEU A 147 -8.27 0.18 11.54
N GLU A 148 -7.90 -0.96 12.07
CA GLU A 148 -7.67 -1.11 13.50
C GLU A 148 -6.42 -1.93 13.83
N GLY A 149 -5.80 -1.57 14.94
CA GLY A 149 -4.69 -2.30 15.57
C GLY A 149 -4.78 -2.20 17.08
N LYS A 150 -3.82 -2.76 17.78
CA LYS A 150 -3.70 -2.65 19.23
C LYS A 150 -2.88 -1.39 19.57
N PRO A 151 -3.45 -0.41 20.31
CA PRO A 151 -2.72 0.80 20.69
C PRO A 151 -1.37 0.51 21.35
N GLY A 152 -0.31 1.19 20.88
CA GLY A 152 1.05 1.04 21.40
C GLY A 152 1.73 -0.31 21.08
N ALA A 153 1.11 -1.14 20.24
CA ALA A 153 1.64 -2.45 19.89
C ALA A 153 1.51 -2.80 18.40
N THR A 154 0.93 -1.92 17.58
CA THR A 154 0.76 -2.13 16.13
C THR A 154 1.29 -0.94 15.38
N ASP A 155 2.39 -1.14 14.64
CA ASP A 155 3.07 -0.08 13.90
C ASP A 155 3.07 -0.38 12.40
N ILE A 156 2.63 0.61 11.63
CA ILE A 156 2.73 0.66 10.17
C ILE A 156 3.98 1.45 9.83
N LEU A 157 4.97 0.78 9.26
CA LEU A 157 6.27 1.35 8.96
C LEU A 157 6.51 1.44 7.44
N LEU A 158 7.00 2.57 6.99
CA LEU A 158 7.41 2.75 5.59
C LEU A 158 8.91 2.66 5.45
N GLU A 159 9.36 1.83 4.52
CA GLU A 159 10.74 1.86 4.04
C GLU A 159 10.83 2.88 2.90
N GLY A 160 11.35 4.08 3.19
CA GLY A 160 11.47 5.16 2.22
C GLY A 160 10.23 6.05 2.10
N LYS A 161 10.28 7.00 1.15
CA LYS A 161 9.26 8.05 1.00
C LYS A 161 8.01 7.50 0.34
N ALA A 162 6.92 7.36 1.09
CA ALA A 162 5.62 6.93 0.60
C ALA A 162 4.47 7.57 1.41
N ILE A 163 3.25 7.44 0.92
CA ILE A 163 2.02 7.82 1.61
C ILE A 163 1.54 6.61 2.42
N PHE A 164 1.28 6.79 3.71
CA PHE A 164 0.75 5.73 4.57
C PHE A 164 -0.64 5.30 4.14
N VAL A 165 -1.57 6.25 4.06
CA VAL A 165 -2.97 6.01 3.69
C VAL A 165 -3.42 7.08 2.71
N CYS A 166 -3.82 6.67 1.52
CA CYS A 166 -4.45 7.50 0.51
C CYS A 166 -5.94 7.13 0.43
N MET A 167 -6.82 8.12 0.51
CA MET A 167 -8.27 7.91 0.48
C MET A 167 -8.86 8.70 -0.69
N GLU A 168 -9.54 8.00 -1.60
CA GLU A 168 -10.17 8.60 -2.77
C GLU A 168 -11.64 8.18 -2.83
N HIS A 169 -12.56 9.14 -2.86
CA HIS A 169 -14.01 8.90 -2.77
C HIS A 169 -14.38 8.02 -1.57
N ALA A 170 -13.79 8.31 -0.41
CA ALA A 170 -14.01 7.56 0.82
C ALA A 170 -14.95 8.29 1.78
N GLU A 171 -15.84 7.54 2.43
CA GLU A 171 -16.83 8.05 3.38
C GLU A 171 -16.81 7.22 4.67
N ASN A 172 -16.81 7.88 5.83
CA ASN A 172 -16.87 7.24 7.14
C ASN A 172 -15.78 6.18 7.34
N VAL A 173 -14.51 6.59 7.19
CA VAL A 173 -13.32 5.78 7.44
C VAL A 173 -12.76 6.12 8.81
N SER A 174 -12.40 5.11 9.60
CA SER A 174 -11.74 5.29 10.90
C SER A 174 -10.43 4.52 10.99
N LEU A 175 -9.43 5.14 11.63
CA LEU A 175 -8.12 4.55 11.93
C LEU A 175 -7.95 4.57 13.45
N ASN A 176 -7.78 3.39 14.06
CA ASN A 176 -7.71 3.27 15.52
C ASN A 176 -6.58 2.32 15.94
N GLY A 177 -5.80 2.74 16.93
CA GLY A 177 -4.80 1.88 17.56
C GLY A 177 -3.61 1.52 16.68
N LEU A 178 -3.32 2.32 15.66
CA LEU A 178 -2.20 2.17 14.74
C LEU A 178 -1.17 3.27 14.99
N GLY A 179 0.11 2.89 15.12
CA GLY A 179 1.26 3.77 15.00
C GLY A 179 1.68 3.90 13.54
N PHE A 180 2.14 5.07 13.12
CA PHE A 180 2.65 5.32 11.78
C PHE A 180 4.03 5.96 11.88
N ASP A 181 5.04 5.34 11.29
CA ASP A 181 6.40 5.86 11.31
C ASP A 181 7.19 5.37 10.09
N TYR A 182 8.34 5.99 9.85
CA TYR A 182 9.29 5.51 8.87
C TYR A 182 10.25 4.50 9.50
N LEU A 183 10.61 3.46 8.74
CA LEU A 183 11.60 2.49 9.16
C LEU A 183 12.98 3.15 9.37
N HIS A 184 13.26 4.14 8.53
CA HIS A 184 14.43 5.02 8.62
C HIS A 184 13.96 6.46 8.44
N PRO A 185 14.45 7.41 9.23
CA PRO A 185 14.11 8.83 9.09
C PRO A 185 14.31 9.31 7.64
N THR A 186 13.35 10.03 7.09
CA THR A 186 13.46 10.64 5.75
C THR A 186 14.14 12.00 5.79
N MET A 187 14.34 12.54 6.99
CA MET A 187 15.09 13.77 7.25
C MET A 187 16.09 13.48 8.37
N GLY A 188 17.30 14.00 8.23
CA GLY A 188 18.33 13.96 9.26
C GLY A 188 18.46 15.31 9.95
N GLU A 189 18.63 15.31 11.26
CA GLU A 189 19.04 16.46 12.03
C GLU A 189 20.52 16.32 12.40
N PHE A 190 21.25 17.41 12.41
CA PHE A 190 22.64 17.42 12.85
C PHE A 190 22.94 18.69 13.65
N LEU A 191 23.80 18.54 14.64
CA LEU A 191 24.29 19.65 15.43
C LEU A 191 25.58 20.16 14.81
N VAL A 192 25.58 21.39 14.29
CA VAL A 192 26.81 22.05 13.82
C VAL A 192 27.66 22.38 15.02
N THR A 193 28.87 21.84 15.06
CA THR A 193 29.83 22.06 16.16
C THR A 193 30.91 23.08 15.83
N GLU A 194 31.21 23.28 14.54
CA GLU A 194 32.25 24.19 14.08
C GLU A 194 31.98 24.65 12.64
N VAL A 195 32.29 25.89 12.30
CA VAL A 195 32.24 26.43 10.94
C VAL A 195 33.59 27.09 10.63
N GLU A 196 34.25 26.62 9.57
CA GLU A 196 35.50 27.19 9.05
C GLU A 196 35.36 27.51 7.56
N GLY A 197 35.25 28.80 7.21
CA GLY A 197 35.03 29.23 5.82
C GLY A 197 33.77 28.59 5.22
N ASP A 198 33.91 27.80 4.14
CA ASP A 198 32.83 27.15 3.44
C ASP A 198 32.57 25.69 3.93
N THR A 199 33.22 25.29 5.02
CA THR A 199 33.08 23.95 5.60
C THR A 199 32.47 24.02 7.00
N MET A 200 31.71 22.96 7.35
CA MET A 200 31.16 22.79 8.69
C MET A 200 31.47 21.41 9.23
N LYS A 201 31.73 21.32 10.53
CA LYS A 201 31.71 20.05 11.29
C LYS A 201 30.37 19.95 11.96
N ALA A 202 29.77 18.75 11.87
CA ALA A 202 28.48 18.47 12.48
C ALA A 202 28.49 17.09 13.13
N THR A 203 27.76 16.96 14.23
CA THR A 203 27.49 15.70 14.88
C THR A 203 26.06 15.27 14.56
N ILE A 204 25.88 14.03 14.13
CA ILE A 204 24.57 13.40 13.96
C ILE A 204 24.23 12.75 15.29
N PRO A 205 23.09 13.13 15.93
CA PRO A 205 22.66 12.50 17.16
C PRO A 205 22.45 10.99 17.00
N ASP A 206 22.67 10.22 18.07
CA ASP A 206 22.45 8.79 18.10
C ASP A 206 20.98 8.47 17.74
N GLY A 207 20.79 7.46 16.88
CA GLY A 207 19.46 7.03 16.41
C GLY A 207 19.01 7.68 15.09
N ILE A 208 19.73 8.67 14.56
CA ILE A 208 19.50 9.25 13.23
C ILE A 208 20.49 8.61 12.26
N LEU A 209 19.96 7.93 11.23
CA LEU A 209 20.81 7.38 10.17
C LEU A 209 21.30 8.49 9.25
N SER A 210 22.60 8.51 8.95
CA SER A 210 23.15 9.39 7.94
C SER A 210 22.65 8.99 6.56
N VAL A 211 21.98 9.90 5.86
CA VAL A 211 21.61 9.72 4.46
C VAL A 211 22.70 10.32 3.62
N SER A 212 23.44 9.49 2.88
CA SER A 212 24.40 9.96 1.89
C SER A 212 23.67 10.25 0.59
N TYR A 213 23.67 11.49 0.15
CA TYR A 213 23.25 11.86 -1.20
C TYR A 213 24.52 11.88 -2.08
N THR A 214 24.56 11.01 -3.06
CA THR A 214 25.53 11.05 -4.16
C THR A 214 24.87 11.56 -5.42
#